data_807208d69efc8c62e94a5552b7892028
#
_entry.id   807208d69efc8c62e94a5552b7892028
#
_cell.length_a   1.000
_cell.length_b   1.000
_cell.length_c   1.000
_cell.angle_alpha   90.00
_cell.angle_beta   90.00
_cell.angle_gamma   90.00
#
_symmetry.space_group_name_H-M   'P 1'
#
loop_
_entity.id
_entity.type
_entity.pdbx_description
1 polymer ?
#
loop_
_entity_poly.entity_id
_entity_poly.type
_entity_poly.pdbx_seq_one_letter_code
_entity_poly.pdbx_strand_id
1 'polypeptide(L)'
;MDATDREILGELMRNGRISYRDLGAAVGLSANAAADRVRRLRRDGVITGFTATVDHGSAGRRLVALIDVRLAASGTNEEFEAETAKLEPVTDAVHVTGRFDYQLRVACRDTAELDRLLRHLKRDGGVAETDTRVVLRSAFTRGAS
;
A
#
# COMPACT_ATOMS: atom_id res chain seq x y z
N MET A 1 8.84 -13.40 -19.02
CA MET A 1 9.07 -11.93 -18.97
C MET A 1 10.36 -11.60 -19.66
N ASP A 2 10.33 -10.88 -20.78
CA ASP A 2 11.49 -10.49 -21.58
C ASP A 2 11.95 -9.05 -21.26
N ALA A 3 12.97 -8.53 -21.99
CA ALA A 3 13.48 -7.17 -21.77
C ALA A 3 12.41 -6.11 -22.03
N THR A 4 11.64 -6.26 -23.09
CA THR A 4 10.55 -5.34 -23.45
C THR A 4 9.44 -5.32 -22.37
N ASP A 5 9.15 -6.47 -21.76
CA ASP A 5 8.18 -6.53 -20.65
C ASP A 5 8.69 -5.72 -19.45
N ARG A 6 9.98 -5.76 -19.16
CA ARG A 6 10.57 -4.93 -18.07
C ARG A 6 10.53 -3.45 -18.38
N GLU A 7 10.76 -3.05 -19.64
CA GLU A 7 10.61 -1.66 -20.07
C GLU A 7 9.15 -1.19 -19.93
N ILE A 8 8.18 -2.02 -20.35
CA ILE A 8 6.75 -1.74 -20.18
C ILE A 8 6.41 -1.52 -18.69
N LEU A 9 6.88 -2.41 -17.81
CA LEU A 9 6.66 -2.26 -16.37
C LEU A 9 7.29 -0.96 -15.85
N GLY A 10 8.48 -0.61 -16.30
CA GLY A 10 9.15 0.64 -15.93
C GLY A 10 8.35 1.88 -16.32
N GLU A 11 7.78 1.90 -17.54
CA GLU A 11 6.92 3.00 -17.99
C GLU A 11 5.62 3.08 -17.18
N LEU A 12 4.96 1.94 -16.96
CA LEU A 12 3.72 1.88 -16.18
C LEU A 12 3.93 2.27 -14.71
N MET A 13 5.07 1.93 -14.11
CA MET A 13 5.42 2.34 -12.75
C MET A 13 5.67 3.84 -12.64
N ARG A 14 6.12 4.50 -13.70
CA ARG A 14 6.25 5.97 -13.75
C ARG A 14 4.93 6.65 -14.04
N ASN A 15 4.12 6.10 -14.92
CA ASN A 15 2.82 6.63 -15.29
C ASN A 15 1.83 5.51 -15.59
N GLY A 16 1.06 5.12 -14.57
CA GLY A 16 0.03 4.07 -14.70
C GLY A 16 -1.14 4.43 -15.62
N ARG A 17 -1.23 5.67 -16.08
CA ARG A 17 -2.25 6.15 -17.03
C ARG A 17 -1.73 6.41 -18.44
N ILE A 18 -0.49 6.00 -18.73
CA ILE A 18 0.08 6.11 -20.07
C ILE A 18 -0.84 5.42 -21.10
N SER A 19 -1.07 6.04 -22.26
CA SER A 19 -1.83 5.40 -23.34
C SER A 19 -1.05 4.23 -23.94
N TYR A 20 -1.73 3.24 -24.48
CA TYR A 20 -1.04 2.13 -25.19
C TYR A 20 -0.25 2.62 -26.41
N ARG A 21 -0.69 3.71 -27.04
CA ARG A 21 0.04 4.36 -28.12
C ARG A 21 1.40 4.89 -27.62
N ASP A 22 1.38 5.66 -26.54
CA ASP A 22 2.59 6.27 -25.98
C ASP A 22 3.50 5.20 -25.36
N LEU A 23 2.93 4.22 -24.70
CA LEU A 23 3.65 3.05 -24.18
C LEU A 23 4.35 2.29 -25.30
N GLY A 24 3.62 2.00 -26.38
CA GLY A 24 4.20 1.34 -27.56
C GLY A 24 5.33 2.16 -28.17
N ALA A 25 5.16 3.47 -28.33
CA ALA A 25 6.20 4.37 -28.82
C ALA A 25 7.45 4.35 -27.93
N ALA A 26 7.28 4.32 -26.61
CA ALA A 26 8.38 4.30 -25.65
C ALA A 26 9.21 2.99 -25.69
N VAL A 27 8.60 1.86 -26.03
CA VAL A 27 9.26 0.54 -26.02
C VAL A 27 9.43 -0.08 -27.42
N GLY A 28 9.19 0.69 -28.48
CA GLY A 28 9.37 0.26 -29.88
C GLY A 28 8.33 -0.74 -30.36
N LEU A 29 7.08 -0.64 -29.87
CA LEU A 29 5.96 -1.49 -30.24
C LEU A 29 4.79 -0.69 -30.82
N SER A 30 3.90 -1.38 -31.56
CA SER A 30 2.58 -0.83 -31.86
C SER A 30 1.71 -0.73 -30.59
N ALA A 31 0.69 0.13 -30.62
CA ALA A 31 -0.27 0.24 -29.52
C ALA A 31 -0.93 -1.11 -29.18
N ASN A 32 -1.32 -1.87 -30.20
CA ASN A 32 -1.93 -3.20 -30.00
C ASN A 32 -0.96 -4.19 -29.38
N ALA A 33 0.30 -4.23 -29.85
CA ALA A 33 1.33 -5.12 -29.28
C ALA A 33 1.64 -4.76 -27.82
N ALA A 34 1.70 -3.47 -27.49
CA ALA A 34 1.88 -3.01 -26.10
C ALA A 34 0.68 -3.44 -25.24
N ALA A 35 -0.54 -3.23 -25.72
CA ALA A 35 -1.76 -3.64 -25.02
C ALA A 35 -1.81 -5.16 -24.77
N ASP A 36 -1.43 -5.98 -25.75
CA ASP A 36 -1.39 -7.44 -25.61
C ASP A 36 -0.40 -7.88 -24.52
N ARG A 37 0.77 -7.25 -24.49
CA ARG A 37 1.77 -7.53 -23.45
C ARG A 37 1.27 -7.14 -22.05
N VAL A 38 0.65 -5.99 -21.90
CA VAL A 38 0.06 -5.56 -20.62
C VAL A 38 -1.03 -6.53 -20.18
N ARG A 39 -1.92 -6.96 -21.07
CA ARG A 39 -2.94 -7.96 -20.75
C ARG A 39 -2.33 -9.29 -20.30
N ARG A 40 -1.27 -9.75 -20.97
CA ARG A 40 -0.54 -10.95 -20.57
C ARG A 40 0.09 -10.78 -19.18
N LEU A 41 0.80 -9.68 -18.91
CA LEU A 41 1.42 -9.41 -17.62
C LEU A 41 0.39 -9.34 -16.47
N ARG A 42 -0.82 -8.85 -16.76
CA ARG A 42 -1.94 -8.88 -15.80
C ARG A 42 -2.46 -10.29 -15.58
N ARG A 43 -2.72 -11.04 -16.63
CA ARG A 43 -3.19 -12.43 -16.55
C ARG A 43 -2.20 -13.31 -15.77
N ASP A 44 -0.91 -13.10 -16.00
CA ASP A 44 0.18 -13.85 -15.37
C ASP A 44 0.49 -13.36 -13.93
N GLY A 45 -0.25 -12.37 -13.42
CA GLY A 45 -0.13 -11.84 -12.07
C GLY A 45 1.10 -10.96 -11.80
N VAL A 46 1.86 -10.61 -12.84
CA VAL A 46 3.02 -9.69 -12.73
C VAL A 46 2.53 -8.27 -12.44
N ILE A 47 1.51 -7.82 -13.16
CA ILE A 47 0.78 -6.59 -12.84
C ILE A 47 -0.43 -7.00 -11.97
N THR A 48 -0.38 -6.65 -10.71
CA THR A 48 -1.44 -6.96 -9.73
C THR A 48 -2.60 -5.98 -9.78
N GLY A 49 -2.37 -4.76 -10.29
CA GLY A 49 -3.41 -3.74 -10.40
C GLY A 49 -2.86 -2.39 -10.81
N PHE A 50 -3.78 -1.44 -10.96
CA PHE A 50 -3.50 -0.02 -11.15
C PHE A 50 -4.22 0.74 -10.06
N THR A 51 -3.57 1.74 -9.47
CA THR A 51 -4.12 2.53 -8.38
C THR A 51 -3.73 4.00 -8.52
N ALA A 52 -4.49 4.87 -7.87
CA ALA A 52 -4.13 6.26 -7.73
C ALA A 52 -3.29 6.45 -6.46
N THR A 53 -2.23 7.25 -6.55
CA THR A 53 -1.56 7.77 -5.36
C THR A 53 -2.31 8.99 -4.86
N VAL A 54 -2.60 9.05 -3.56
CA VAL A 54 -3.36 10.13 -2.94
C VAL A 54 -2.49 10.82 -1.89
N ASP A 55 -2.45 12.15 -1.94
CA ASP A 55 -1.91 12.93 -0.83
C ASP A 55 -2.92 12.95 0.32
N HIS A 56 -2.67 12.13 1.32
CA HIS A 56 -3.53 12.03 2.51
C HIS A 56 -3.65 13.36 3.25
N GLY A 57 -2.63 14.23 3.18
CA GLY A 57 -2.67 15.55 3.77
C GLY A 57 -3.72 16.44 3.12
N SER A 58 -3.77 16.46 1.79
CA SER A 58 -4.79 17.18 1.02
C SER A 58 -6.19 16.58 1.20
N ALA A 59 -6.28 15.28 1.52
CA ALA A 59 -7.54 14.61 1.88
C ALA A 59 -7.93 14.79 3.37
N GLY A 60 -7.27 15.69 4.10
CA GLY A 60 -7.56 15.99 5.50
C GLY A 60 -6.93 15.03 6.53
N ARG A 61 -6.09 14.09 6.10
CA ARG A 61 -5.44 13.08 6.94
C ARG A 61 -3.94 13.32 7.01
N ARG A 62 -3.53 14.36 7.73
CA ARG A 62 -2.14 14.85 7.77
C ARG A 62 -1.23 14.09 8.73
N LEU A 63 -1.80 13.40 9.71
CA LEU A 63 -1.03 12.63 10.68
C LEU A 63 -0.81 11.22 10.16
N VAL A 64 0.35 10.95 9.61
CA VAL A 64 0.76 9.61 9.19
C VAL A 64 1.61 8.97 10.28
N ALA A 65 1.32 7.72 10.62
CA ALA A 65 2.09 6.96 11.58
C ALA A 65 2.34 5.52 11.11
N LEU A 66 3.39 4.93 11.66
CA LEU A 66 3.68 3.50 11.59
C LEU A 66 3.40 2.91 12.97
N ILE A 67 2.61 1.83 13.02
CA ILE A 67 2.24 1.16 14.26
C ILE A 67 2.72 -0.28 14.17
N ASP A 68 3.73 -0.61 14.95
CA ASP A 68 4.14 -2.00 15.15
C ASP A 68 3.19 -2.65 16.17
N VAL A 69 2.67 -3.82 15.85
CA VAL A 69 1.62 -4.50 16.60
C VAL A 69 2.06 -5.89 17.00
N ARG A 70 1.91 -6.23 18.27
CA ARG A 70 2.01 -7.60 18.78
C ARG A 70 0.62 -8.09 19.21
N LEU A 71 0.20 -9.23 18.66
CA LEU A 71 -1.08 -9.83 19.01
C LEU A 71 -1.06 -10.42 20.41
N ALA A 72 -2.22 -10.42 21.05
CA ALA A 72 -2.44 -11.18 22.26
C ALA A 72 -2.45 -12.69 21.94
N ALA A 73 -2.13 -13.53 22.93
CA ALA A 73 -2.08 -14.98 22.75
C ALA A 73 -3.42 -15.62 22.30
N SER A 74 -4.53 -14.94 22.59
CA SER A 74 -5.88 -15.35 22.15
C SER A 74 -6.28 -14.85 20.78
N GLY A 75 -5.52 -13.92 20.17
CA GLY A 75 -5.81 -13.35 18.86
C GLY A 75 -5.28 -14.24 17.73
N THR A 76 -5.98 -14.26 16.61
CA THR A 76 -5.53 -14.92 15.39
C THR A 76 -5.16 -13.88 14.33
N ASN A 77 -4.26 -14.26 13.41
CA ASN A 77 -3.87 -13.40 12.29
C ASN A 77 -5.08 -13.03 11.42
N GLU A 78 -5.93 -14.01 11.12
CA GLU A 78 -7.11 -13.85 10.27
C GLU A 78 -8.11 -12.86 10.86
N GLU A 79 -8.37 -12.94 12.16
CA GLU A 79 -9.26 -12.00 12.86
C GLU A 79 -8.68 -10.58 12.86
N PHE A 80 -7.39 -10.43 13.15
CA PHE A 80 -6.71 -9.14 13.15
C PHE A 80 -6.73 -8.50 11.76
N GLU A 81 -6.40 -9.24 10.72
CA GLU A 81 -6.42 -8.76 9.34
C GLU A 81 -7.81 -8.33 8.90
N ALA A 82 -8.83 -9.13 9.20
CA ALA A 82 -10.23 -8.81 8.88
C ALA A 82 -10.72 -7.55 9.61
N GLU A 83 -10.35 -7.37 10.88
CA GLU A 83 -10.73 -6.17 11.64
C GLU A 83 -10.00 -4.92 11.17
N THR A 84 -8.68 -5.00 10.96
CA THR A 84 -7.89 -3.84 10.52
C THR A 84 -8.26 -3.37 9.12
N ALA A 85 -8.64 -4.28 8.22
CA ALA A 85 -9.09 -3.94 6.87
C ALA A 85 -10.35 -3.05 6.84
N LYS A 86 -11.16 -3.05 7.91
CA LYS A 86 -12.37 -2.21 8.04
C LYS A 86 -12.06 -0.80 8.58
N LEU A 87 -10.87 -0.58 9.13
CA LEU A 87 -10.51 0.66 9.79
C LEU A 87 -10.02 1.69 8.76
N GLU A 88 -10.84 2.72 8.53
CA GLU A 88 -10.57 3.75 7.53
C GLU A 88 -9.17 4.40 7.66
N PRO A 89 -8.63 4.70 8.87
CA PRO A 89 -7.29 5.24 8.98
C PRO A 89 -6.16 4.29 8.55
N VAL A 90 -6.39 2.97 8.51
CA VAL A 90 -5.38 2.00 8.13
C VAL A 90 -5.26 1.96 6.61
N THR A 91 -4.11 2.37 6.10
CA THR A 91 -3.84 2.46 4.66
C THR A 91 -3.03 1.27 4.14
N ASP A 92 -2.30 0.60 5.03
CA ASP A 92 -1.51 -0.59 4.71
C ASP A 92 -1.25 -1.42 5.96
N ALA A 93 -1.16 -2.73 5.79
CA ALA A 93 -0.84 -3.67 6.85
C ALA A 93 0.04 -4.79 6.31
N VAL A 94 1.18 -5.01 6.94
CA VAL A 94 2.10 -6.09 6.56
C VAL A 94 2.39 -6.98 7.76
N HIS A 95 2.36 -8.31 7.55
CA HIS A 95 2.81 -9.29 8.52
C HIS A 95 4.33 -9.37 8.46
N VAL A 96 4.99 -9.27 9.60
CA VAL A 96 6.45 -9.14 9.68
C VAL A 96 7.04 -10.18 10.62
N THR A 97 8.32 -10.47 10.45
CA THR A 97 9.10 -11.25 11.41
C THR A 97 9.64 -10.38 12.53
N GLY A 98 10.04 -10.98 13.64
CA GLY A 98 10.66 -10.32 14.77
C GLY A 98 9.73 -10.22 15.98
N ARG A 99 9.97 -9.21 16.82
CA ARG A 99 9.23 -9.00 18.06
C ARG A 99 7.75 -8.70 17.87
N PHE A 100 7.42 -7.97 16.81
CA PHE A 100 6.05 -7.60 16.46
C PHE A 100 5.53 -8.50 15.35
N ASP A 101 4.21 -8.69 15.30
CA ASP A 101 3.55 -9.53 14.31
C ASP A 101 3.18 -8.75 13.05
N TYR A 102 2.76 -7.49 13.21
CA TYR A 102 2.34 -6.62 12.11
C TYR A 102 2.95 -5.24 12.19
N GLN A 103 3.12 -4.62 11.04
CA GLN A 103 3.30 -3.17 10.92
C GLN A 103 2.14 -2.59 10.12
N LEU A 104 1.46 -1.62 10.71
CA LEU A 104 0.40 -0.84 10.07
C LEU A 104 0.95 0.50 9.63
N ARG A 105 0.53 0.95 8.45
CA ARG A 105 0.63 2.35 8.06
C ARG A 105 -0.74 2.98 8.20
N VAL A 106 -0.82 4.10 8.89
CA VAL A 106 -2.09 4.78 9.14
C VAL A 106 -2.00 6.24 8.74
N ALA A 107 -3.12 6.80 8.30
CA ALA A 107 -3.29 8.22 8.02
C ALA A 107 -4.51 8.73 8.81
N CYS A 108 -4.25 9.54 9.82
CA CYS A 108 -5.24 10.10 10.73
C CYS A 108 -5.44 11.60 10.48
N ARG A 109 -6.59 12.12 10.83
CA ARG A 109 -6.87 13.57 10.79
C ARG A 109 -6.07 14.33 11.83
N ASP A 110 -5.93 13.74 13.02
CA ASP A 110 -5.31 14.34 14.20
C ASP A 110 -4.87 13.28 15.22
N THR A 111 -4.24 13.73 16.31
CA THR A 111 -3.81 12.84 17.38
C THR A 111 -4.97 12.19 18.13
N ALA A 112 -6.14 12.82 18.17
CA ALA A 112 -7.33 12.25 18.81
C ALA A 112 -7.83 11.02 18.03
N GLU A 113 -7.80 11.07 16.70
CA GLU A 113 -8.14 9.90 15.88
C GLU A 113 -7.12 8.77 16.05
N LEU A 114 -5.83 9.11 16.10
CA LEU A 114 -4.77 8.12 16.35
C LEU A 114 -4.96 7.46 17.73
N ASP A 115 -5.26 8.22 18.77
CA ASP A 115 -5.51 7.69 20.10
C ASP A 115 -6.73 6.75 20.13
N ARG A 116 -7.82 7.13 19.45
CA ARG A 116 -9.00 6.25 19.31
C ARG A 116 -8.66 4.94 18.59
N LEU A 117 -7.86 5.02 17.53
CA LEU A 117 -7.41 3.84 16.78
C LEU A 117 -6.59 2.91 17.67
N LEU A 118 -5.61 3.44 18.42
CA LEU A 118 -4.77 2.66 19.32
C LEU A 118 -5.59 1.98 20.43
N ARG A 119 -6.56 2.68 21.00
CA ARG A 119 -7.48 2.08 21.99
C ARG A 119 -8.35 0.99 21.39
N HIS A 120 -8.86 1.20 20.18
CA HIS A 120 -9.65 0.18 19.48
C HIS A 120 -8.84 -1.08 19.23
N LEU A 121 -7.61 -0.96 18.73
CA LEU A 121 -6.72 -2.10 18.50
C LEU A 121 -6.50 -2.93 19.76
N LYS A 122 -6.28 -2.27 20.90
CA LYS A 122 -6.04 -2.95 22.19
C LYS A 122 -7.29 -3.58 22.78
N ARG A 123 -8.44 -2.93 22.63
CA ARG A 123 -9.69 -3.39 23.23
C ARG A 123 -10.39 -4.45 22.38
N ASP A 124 -10.53 -4.19 21.08
CA ASP A 124 -11.37 -4.98 20.18
C ASP A 124 -10.57 -5.72 19.10
N GLY A 125 -9.34 -5.30 18.85
CA GLY A 125 -8.47 -5.83 17.79
C GLY A 125 -7.56 -6.99 18.21
N GLY A 126 -7.64 -7.47 19.45
CA GLY A 126 -6.81 -8.58 19.92
C GLY A 126 -5.32 -8.24 20.06
N VAL A 127 -4.98 -6.97 20.30
CA VAL A 127 -3.61 -6.47 20.36
C VAL A 127 -3.13 -6.37 21.80
N ALA A 128 -1.97 -6.97 22.09
CA ALA A 128 -1.33 -6.90 23.39
C ALA A 128 -0.42 -5.68 23.56
N GLU A 129 0.31 -5.31 22.50
CA GLU A 129 1.32 -4.23 22.54
C GLU A 129 1.35 -3.49 21.22
N THR A 130 1.56 -2.18 21.28
CA THR A 130 1.81 -1.34 20.11
C THR A 130 3.03 -0.46 20.35
N ASP A 131 3.80 -0.21 19.30
CA ASP A 131 4.83 0.82 19.24
C ASP A 131 4.52 1.75 18.07
N THR A 132 4.28 3.02 18.35
CA THR A 132 3.79 3.98 17.36
C THR A 132 4.85 5.03 17.06
N ARG A 133 5.16 5.20 15.79
CA ARG A 133 6.10 6.20 15.28
C ARG A 133 5.39 7.14 14.31
N VAL A 134 5.38 8.42 14.61
CA VAL A 134 4.82 9.43 13.72
C VAL A 134 5.81 9.69 12.59
N VAL A 135 5.31 9.66 11.34
CA VAL A 135 6.09 9.99 10.16
C VAL A 135 6.19 11.50 10.03
N LEU A 136 7.39 12.05 10.15
CA LEU A 136 7.62 13.48 10.02
C LEU A 136 7.53 13.94 8.56
N ARG A 137 8.11 13.16 7.66
CA ARG A 137 8.05 13.37 6.21
C ARG A 137 8.42 12.10 5.46
N SER A 138 7.94 11.94 4.24
CA SER A 138 8.48 10.94 3.32
C SER A 138 9.79 11.44 2.73
N ALA A 139 10.82 10.61 2.71
CA ALA A 139 12.09 10.94 2.06
C ALA A 139 11.99 10.77 0.54
N PHE A 140 11.46 9.64 0.10
CA PHE A 140 11.10 9.34 -1.29
C PHE A 140 10.17 8.12 -1.35
N THR A 141 9.41 8.01 -2.44
CA THR A 141 8.63 6.81 -2.77
C THR A 141 8.86 6.49 -4.24
N ARG A 142 9.34 5.28 -4.55
CA ARG A 142 9.49 4.84 -5.94
C ARG A 142 8.13 4.40 -6.47
N GLY A 143 7.77 4.84 -7.66
CA GLY A 143 6.50 4.54 -8.30
C GLY A 143 5.36 5.51 -7.99
N ALA A 144 5.63 6.56 -7.22
CA ALA A 144 4.74 7.70 -7.04
C ALA A 144 5.41 8.94 -7.65
N SER A 145 5.09 9.24 -8.89
CA SER A 145 5.45 10.48 -9.59
C SER A 145 4.20 11.08 -10.16
#